data_d4ce8be15513eb4a896467129bb4a6b5
#
_entry.id   d4ce8be15513eb4a896467129bb4a6b5
#
_cell.length_a   1.000
_cell.length_b   1.000
_cell.length_c   1.000
_cell.angle_alpha   90.00
_cell.angle_beta   90.00
_cell.angle_gamma   90.00
#
_symmetry.space_group_name_H-M   'P 1'
#
loop_
_entity.id
_entity.type
_entity.pdbx_description
1 polymer ?
#
loop_
_entity_poly.entity_id
_entity_poly.type
_entity_poly.pdbx_seq_one_letter_code
_entity_poly.pdbx_strand_id
1 'polypeptide(L)' 'MSEYRAYIVGSDNHIFQRVDLSCRNDDDAKAQARQLADGHDVELW' A
#
# COMPACT_ATOMS: atom_id res chain seq x y z
N MET A 1 -9.19 -1.59 -15.24
CA MET A 1 -8.54 -1.97 -13.98
C MET A 1 -7.13 -1.42 -13.97
N SER A 2 -6.75 -0.84 -12.86
CA SER A 2 -5.42 -0.25 -12.71
C SER A 2 -4.59 -1.05 -11.73
N GLU A 3 -3.30 -1.08 -11.97
CA GLU A 3 -2.36 -1.75 -11.08
C GLU A 3 -1.68 -0.73 -10.19
N TYR A 4 -1.59 -1.04 -8.91
CA TYR A 4 -0.96 -0.21 -7.92
C TYR A 4 0.04 -1.04 -7.12
N ARG A 5 0.99 -0.37 -6.50
CA ARG A 5 1.95 -1.01 -5.61
C ARG A 5 1.92 -0.33 -4.26
N ALA A 6 1.79 -1.12 -3.21
CA ALA A 6 1.85 -0.64 -1.85
C ALA A 6 3.15 -1.12 -1.21
N TYR A 7 3.91 -0.19 -0.65
CA TYR A 7 5.14 -0.52 0.07
C TYR A 7 4.91 -0.28 1.55
N ILE A 8 5.04 -1.32 2.34
CA ILE A 8 4.90 -1.23 3.79
C ILE A 8 6.26 -0.88 4.38
N VAL A 9 6.32 0.25 5.06
CA VAL A 9 7.57 0.80 5.58
C VAL A 9 7.62 0.61 7.08
N GLY A 10 8.72 0.06 7.58
CA GLY A 10 8.95 -0.11 9.00
C GLY A 10 9.40 1.18 9.68
N SER A 11 9.54 1.13 11.00
CA SER A 11 9.87 2.28 11.83
C SER A 11 11.28 2.84 11.54
N ASP A 12 12.12 2.08 10.89
CA ASP A 12 13.48 2.48 10.52
C ASP A 12 13.59 2.94 9.06
N ASN A 13 12.47 3.29 8.43
CA ASN A 13 12.39 3.66 7.01
C ASN A 13 12.78 2.52 6.07
N HIS A 14 12.67 1.30 6.55
CA HIS A 14 13.02 0.14 5.75
C HIS A 14 11.76 -0.45 5.14
N ILE A 15 11.79 -0.68 3.82
CA ILE A 15 10.67 -1.36 3.14
C ILE A 15 10.75 -2.83 3.51
N PHE A 16 9.75 -3.34 4.25
CA PHE A 16 9.77 -4.74 4.61
C PHE A 16 8.77 -5.60 3.85
N GLN A 17 7.85 -4.99 3.11
CA GLN A 17 6.95 -5.75 2.27
C GLN A 17 6.44 -4.91 1.10
N ARG A 18 6.33 -5.54 -0.06
CA ARG A 18 5.68 -4.96 -1.22
C ARG A 18 4.43 -5.78 -1.55
N VAL A 19 3.31 -5.11 -1.78
CA VAL A 19 2.05 -5.75 -2.14
C VAL A 19 1.56 -5.15 -3.45
N ASP A 20 1.30 -6.01 -4.43
CA ASP A 20 0.72 -5.58 -5.69
C ASP A 20 -0.80 -5.58 -5.55
N LEU A 21 -1.43 -4.47 -5.92
CA LEU A 21 -2.87 -4.30 -5.83
C LEU A 21 -3.46 -4.12 -7.23
N SER A 22 -4.58 -4.78 -7.47
CA SER A 22 -5.36 -4.57 -8.68
C SER A 22 -6.68 -3.95 -8.28
N CYS A 23 -6.90 -2.68 -8.60
CA CYS A 23 -8.02 -1.91 -8.11
C CYS A 23 -8.73 -1.21 -9.25
N ARG A 24 -9.99 -0.84 -9.03
CA ARG A 24 -10.81 -0.16 -10.03
C ARG A 24 -10.38 1.28 -10.23
N ASN A 25 -10.00 1.94 -9.14
CA ASN A 25 -9.64 3.35 -9.15
C ASN A 25 -8.74 3.66 -7.95
N ASP A 26 -8.32 4.92 -7.86
CA ASP A 26 -7.43 5.37 -6.79
C ASP A 26 -8.06 5.24 -5.41
N ASP A 27 -9.37 5.52 -5.30
CA ASP A 27 -10.05 5.45 -4.01
C ASP A 27 -10.04 4.03 -3.46
N ASP A 28 -10.26 3.04 -4.32
CA ASP A 28 -10.22 1.64 -3.93
C ASP A 28 -8.81 1.24 -3.50
N ALA A 29 -7.81 1.67 -4.25
CA ALA A 29 -6.41 1.41 -3.91
C ALA A 29 -6.04 2.02 -2.56
N LYS A 30 -6.48 3.24 -2.30
CA LYS A 30 -6.23 3.92 -1.02
C LYS A 30 -6.88 3.20 0.14
N ALA A 31 -8.10 2.70 -0.06
CA ALA A 31 -8.80 1.96 0.99
C ALA A 31 -8.06 0.67 1.33
N GLN A 32 -7.59 -0.05 0.32
CA GLN A 32 -6.83 -1.28 0.54
C GLN A 32 -5.47 -1.00 1.18
N ALA A 33 -4.79 0.05 0.74
CA ALA A 33 -3.52 0.44 1.32
C ALA A 33 -3.69 0.81 2.80
N ARG A 34 -4.79 1.48 3.15
CA ARG A 34 -5.08 1.84 4.54
C ARG A 34 -5.26 0.60 5.42
N GLN A 35 -5.88 -0.45 4.89
CA GLN A 35 -6.01 -1.70 5.63
C GLN A 35 -4.66 -2.39 5.83
N LEU A 36 -3.78 -2.29 4.85
CA LEU A 36 -2.44 -2.85 4.97
C LEU A 36 -1.59 -2.08 5.96
N ALA A 37 -1.89 -0.80 6.17
CA ALA A 37 -1.10 0.07 7.04
C ALA A 37 -1.11 -0.37 8.50
N ASP A 38 -2.19 -0.81 9.02
CA ASP A 38 -2.43 -1.36 10.38
C ASP A 38 -1.24 -1.17 11.35
N GLY A 39 -0.94 0.09 11.71
CA GLY A 39 0.17 0.42 12.58
C GLY A 39 1.50 0.67 11.88
N HIS A 40 1.53 0.60 10.56
CA HIS A 40 2.72 0.85 9.76
C HIS A 40 2.47 1.95 8.75
N ASP A 41 3.53 2.55 8.24
CA ASP A 41 3.43 3.48 7.14
C ASP A 41 3.35 2.70 5.82
N VAL A 42 2.52 3.19 4.92
CA VAL A 42 2.37 2.57 3.60
C VAL A 42 2.51 3.64 2.54
N GLU A 43 3.33 3.37 1.55
CA GLU A 43 3.44 4.21 0.37
C GLU A 43 2.70 3.52 -0.78
N LEU A 44 1.84 4.26 -1.46
CA LEU A 44 1.06 3.76 -2.59
C LEU A 44 1.60 4.34 -3.89
N TRP A 45 1.89 3.48 -4.82
CA TRP A 45 2.37 3.83 -6.16
C TRP A 45 1.40 3.28 -7.23
#